data_c8b57d7770c4005a2d60da7c588bd7c0
#
_entry.id   c8b57d7770c4005a2d60da7c588bd7c0
#
_cell.length_a   1.000
_cell.length_b   1.000
_cell.length_c   1.000
_cell.angle_alpha   90.00
_cell.angle_beta   90.00
_cell.angle_gamma   90.00
#
_symmetry.space_group_name_H-M   'P 1'
#
loop_
_entity.id
_entity.type
_entity.pdbx_description
1 polymer ?
#
loop_
_entity_poly.entity_id
_entity_poly.type
_entity_poly.pdbx_seq_one_letter_code
_entity_poly.pdbx_strand_id
1 'polypeptide(L)'
;MAFGISYGVIFAAVLVFFVLSRIPDCPVPRTLFLIDHYALGVVVLLMLFVNLADLALLLARLCHLVPTPLPQGAAITAGAAAVVLSVVLSVCGGIHASKIQTVDYKIQMQEGNGATDAMNIVLISDLHIGYVVDEKHVEKIVASVNAAEPDLVCIAGDIFDGDITSVKHPSVLQRLFRSIKAPYGVYACLGNHDAGAGYEDMLKFLDKAQIHLLQDESVLIGNKMILAGRKDSGPVFCGRGREQGLKGQCPPRLPKTARIGIKFIDRVHQWATSVI
;
A
#
# COMPACT_ATOMS: atom_id res chain seq x y z
N MET A 1 14.37 -27.28 25.61
CA MET A 1 12.91 -27.11 25.81
C MET A 1 12.52 -25.69 26.21
N ALA A 2 13.14 -25.04 27.20
CA ALA A 2 12.73 -23.69 27.64
C ALA A 2 12.73 -22.62 26.53
N PHE A 3 13.75 -22.58 25.67
CA PHE A 3 13.81 -21.60 24.55
C PHE A 3 12.67 -21.76 23.54
N GLY A 4 12.29 -23.00 23.18
CA GLY A 4 11.19 -23.23 22.25
C GLY A 4 9.84 -22.79 22.81
N ILE A 5 9.62 -22.97 24.11
CA ILE A 5 8.38 -22.54 24.78
C ILE A 5 8.32 -21.00 24.83
N SER A 6 9.41 -20.34 25.23
CA SER A 6 9.47 -18.87 25.29
C SER A 6 9.26 -18.24 23.92
N TYR A 7 9.86 -18.79 22.88
CA TYR A 7 9.67 -18.35 21.50
C TYR A 7 8.22 -18.53 21.04
N GLY A 8 7.63 -19.69 21.29
CA GLY A 8 6.22 -19.97 20.94
C GLY A 8 5.23 -19.02 21.64
N VAL A 9 5.49 -18.70 22.90
CA VAL A 9 4.68 -17.74 23.68
C VAL A 9 4.78 -16.34 23.10
N ILE A 10 6.00 -15.86 22.80
CA ILE A 10 6.20 -14.51 22.21
C ILE A 10 5.50 -14.45 20.84
N PHE A 11 5.69 -15.45 19.99
CA PHE A 11 5.04 -15.52 18.69
C PHE A 11 3.51 -15.48 18.82
N ALA A 12 2.97 -16.32 19.69
CA ALA A 12 1.52 -16.34 19.93
C ALA A 12 1.00 -14.99 20.46
N ALA A 13 1.73 -14.35 21.35
CA ALA A 13 1.36 -13.03 21.89
C ALA A 13 1.34 -11.95 20.79
N VAL A 14 2.37 -11.88 19.94
CA VAL A 14 2.42 -10.94 18.81
C VAL A 14 1.28 -11.23 17.83
N LEU A 15 1.04 -12.48 17.48
CA LEU A 15 -0.05 -12.85 16.56
C LEU A 15 -1.43 -12.52 17.13
N VAL A 16 -1.68 -12.82 18.39
CA VAL A 16 -2.94 -12.51 19.08
C VAL A 16 -3.15 -10.99 19.11
N PHE A 17 -2.13 -10.21 19.46
CA PHE A 17 -2.23 -8.77 19.49
C PHE A 17 -2.47 -8.20 18.08
N PHE A 18 -1.79 -8.71 17.06
CA PHE A 18 -2.04 -8.36 15.66
C PHE A 18 -3.50 -8.58 15.25
N VAL A 19 -4.06 -9.74 15.61
CA VAL A 19 -5.47 -10.05 15.32
C VAL A 19 -6.40 -9.12 16.11
N LEU A 20 -6.13 -8.88 17.39
CA LEU A 20 -6.92 -7.97 18.22
C LEU A 20 -6.89 -6.53 17.72
N SER A 21 -5.76 -6.07 17.18
CA SER A 21 -5.63 -4.72 16.61
C SER A 21 -6.46 -4.50 15.34
N ARG A 22 -6.99 -5.58 14.74
CA ARG A 22 -7.87 -5.54 13.55
C ARG A 22 -9.35 -5.62 13.90
N ILE A 23 -9.70 -5.77 15.19
CA ILE A 23 -11.11 -5.78 15.60
C ILE A 23 -11.62 -4.34 15.57
N PRO A 24 -12.73 -4.06 14.85
CA PRO A 24 -13.38 -2.75 14.87
C PRO A 24 -13.69 -2.31 16.31
N ASP A 25 -13.54 -1.04 16.58
CA ASP A 25 -13.81 -0.42 17.88
C ASP A 25 -12.89 -0.85 19.05
N CYS A 26 -11.78 -1.56 18.75
CA CYS A 26 -10.77 -1.83 19.76
C CYS A 26 -9.77 -0.65 19.85
N PRO A 27 -9.77 0.15 20.93
CA PRO A 27 -8.93 1.35 21.02
C PRO A 27 -7.47 0.99 21.31
N VAL A 28 -6.77 0.52 20.30
CA VAL A 28 -5.33 0.23 20.41
C VAL A 28 -4.54 1.53 20.22
N PRO A 29 -3.69 1.94 21.18
CA PRO A 29 -2.82 3.08 21.01
C PRO A 29 -1.92 2.93 19.78
N ARG A 30 -1.79 3.97 18.95
CA ARG A 30 -0.97 3.96 17.72
C ARG A 30 0.44 3.41 17.96
N THR A 31 1.06 3.77 19.09
CA THR A 31 2.40 3.31 19.42
C THR A 31 2.46 1.79 19.55
N LEU A 32 1.50 1.18 20.24
CA LEU A 32 1.42 -0.26 20.38
C LEU A 32 1.11 -0.95 19.05
N PHE A 33 0.22 -0.36 18.25
CA PHE A 33 -0.07 -0.84 16.90
C PHE A 33 1.21 -0.88 16.03
N LEU A 34 1.99 0.19 16.01
CA LEU A 34 3.25 0.25 15.25
C LEU A 34 4.29 -0.75 15.77
N ILE A 35 4.46 -0.84 17.10
CA ILE A 35 5.40 -1.80 17.70
C ILE A 35 5.05 -3.22 17.30
N ASP A 36 3.76 -3.59 17.36
CA ASP A 36 3.30 -4.91 17.01
C ASP A 36 3.55 -5.25 15.53
N HIS A 37 3.23 -4.34 14.62
CA HIS A 37 3.44 -4.54 13.18
C HIS A 37 4.92 -4.70 12.82
N TYR A 38 5.81 -3.93 13.45
CA TYR A 38 7.24 -4.12 13.26
C TYR A 38 7.73 -5.41 13.93
N ALA A 39 7.24 -5.74 15.12
CA ALA A 39 7.56 -6.99 15.81
C ALA A 39 7.14 -8.22 15.01
N LEU A 40 5.96 -8.18 14.38
CA LEU A 40 5.49 -9.25 13.51
C LEU A 40 6.48 -9.50 12.35
N GLY A 41 6.98 -8.45 11.71
CA GLY A 41 8.00 -8.58 10.66
C GLY A 41 9.27 -9.26 11.14
N VAL A 42 9.78 -8.84 12.31
CA VAL A 42 10.96 -9.47 12.94
C VAL A 42 10.70 -10.93 13.26
N VAL A 43 9.54 -11.25 13.84
CA VAL A 43 9.18 -12.62 14.24
C VAL A 43 9.04 -13.54 13.02
N VAL A 44 8.43 -13.07 11.94
CA VAL A 44 8.30 -13.85 10.68
C VAL A 44 9.67 -14.16 10.09
N LEU A 45 10.57 -13.17 10.03
CA LEU A 45 11.94 -13.39 9.56
C LEU A 45 12.72 -14.33 10.48
N LEU A 46 12.56 -14.18 11.80
CA LEU A 46 13.19 -15.06 12.77
C LEU A 46 12.73 -16.52 12.59
N MET A 47 11.42 -16.74 12.40
CA MET A 47 10.91 -18.06 12.07
C MET A 47 11.56 -18.63 10.81
N LEU A 48 11.66 -17.81 9.76
CA LEU A 48 12.29 -18.24 8.51
C LEU A 48 13.73 -18.68 8.74
N PHE A 49 14.54 -17.86 9.41
CA PHE A 49 15.95 -18.17 9.63
C PHE A 49 16.17 -19.35 10.56
N VAL A 50 15.36 -19.49 11.59
CA VAL A 50 15.44 -20.67 12.49
C VAL A 50 15.10 -21.95 11.72
N ASN A 51 14.01 -21.95 10.94
CA ASN A 51 13.65 -23.12 10.14
C ASN A 51 14.71 -23.45 9.06
N LEU A 52 15.31 -22.43 8.42
CA LEU A 52 16.38 -22.65 7.46
C LEU A 52 17.65 -23.22 8.14
N ALA A 53 18.00 -22.73 9.34
CA ALA A 53 19.11 -23.27 10.12
C ALA A 53 18.86 -24.72 10.56
N ASP A 54 17.65 -25.05 11.01
CA ASP A 54 17.28 -26.41 11.39
C ASP A 54 17.32 -27.34 10.19
N LEU A 55 16.83 -26.91 9.02
CA LEU A 55 16.91 -27.67 7.78
C LEU A 55 18.36 -27.92 7.36
N ALA A 56 19.21 -26.87 7.40
CA ALA A 56 20.62 -26.99 7.08
C ALA A 56 21.35 -27.95 8.01
N LEU A 57 21.06 -27.90 9.32
CA LEU A 57 21.59 -28.82 10.30
C LEU A 57 21.11 -30.26 10.08
N LEU A 58 19.85 -30.44 9.72
CA LEU A 58 19.33 -31.78 9.39
C LEU A 58 20.07 -32.38 8.19
N LEU A 59 20.23 -31.61 7.12
CA LEU A 59 20.94 -32.04 5.91
C LEU A 59 22.43 -32.36 6.22
N ALA A 60 23.08 -31.47 7.01
CA ALA A 60 24.47 -31.67 7.42
C ALA A 60 24.66 -32.95 8.29
N ARG A 61 23.67 -33.28 9.13
CA ARG A 61 23.66 -34.54 9.92
C ARG A 61 23.48 -35.76 9.03
N LEU A 62 22.57 -35.69 8.07
CA LEU A 62 22.36 -36.79 7.10
C LEU A 62 23.61 -37.07 6.27
N CYS A 63 24.38 -36.01 5.96
CA CYS A 63 25.64 -36.12 5.24
C CYS A 63 26.85 -36.41 6.17
N HIS A 64 26.65 -36.63 7.45
CA HIS A 64 27.69 -36.85 8.47
C HIS A 64 28.75 -35.73 8.55
N LEU A 65 28.36 -34.49 8.22
CA LEU A 65 29.27 -33.32 8.21
C LEU A 65 29.37 -32.66 9.58
N VAL A 66 28.46 -32.93 10.51
CA VAL A 66 28.39 -32.27 11.82
C VAL A 66 28.32 -33.30 12.95
N PRO A 67 29.02 -33.08 14.07
CA PRO A 67 28.96 -33.96 15.22
C PRO A 67 27.58 -33.95 15.89
N THR A 68 27.19 -35.12 16.41
CA THR A 68 25.98 -35.25 17.22
C THR A 68 26.37 -35.69 18.65
N PRO A 69 26.04 -34.90 19.71
CA PRO A 69 25.22 -33.67 19.71
C PRO A 69 26.01 -32.45 19.20
N LEU A 70 25.24 -31.42 18.71
CA LEU A 70 25.83 -30.14 18.30
C LEU A 70 26.46 -29.45 19.53
N PRO A 71 27.65 -28.87 19.41
CA PRO A 71 28.24 -28.08 20.48
C PRO A 71 27.33 -26.93 20.90
N GLN A 72 27.12 -26.73 22.21
CA GLN A 72 26.22 -25.72 22.74
C GLN A 72 26.58 -24.29 22.23
N GLY A 73 27.86 -23.97 22.12
CA GLY A 73 28.32 -22.68 21.56
C GLY A 73 27.85 -22.47 20.12
N ALA A 74 27.89 -23.49 19.26
CA ALA A 74 27.43 -23.39 17.87
C ALA A 74 25.93 -23.14 17.77
N ALA A 75 25.14 -23.77 18.64
CA ALA A 75 23.69 -23.52 18.68
C ALA A 75 23.36 -22.09 19.14
N ILE A 76 24.06 -21.58 20.15
CA ILE A 76 23.88 -20.20 20.65
C ILE A 76 24.28 -19.19 19.58
N THR A 77 25.41 -19.36 18.90
CA THR A 77 25.86 -18.44 17.85
C THR A 77 24.92 -18.43 16.65
N ALA A 78 24.40 -19.58 16.24
CA ALA A 78 23.41 -19.67 15.16
C ALA A 78 22.10 -18.95 15.53
N GLY A 79 21.59 -19.15 16.74
CA GLY A 79 20.40 -18.46 17.24
C GLY A 79 20.59 -16.94 17.33
N ALA A 80 21.72 -16.50 17.88
CA ALA A 80 22.06 -15.08 17.96
C ALA A 80 22.17 -14.45 16.55
N ALA A 81 22.82 -15.13 15.61
CA ALA A 81 22.91 -14.67 14.23
C ALA A 81 21.52 -14.54 13.56
N ALA A 82 20.61 -15.50 13.79
CA ALA A 82 19.25 -15.44 13.28
C ALA A 82 18.49 -14.22 13.82
N VAL A 83 18.61 -13.92 15.13
CA VAL A 83 17.99 -12.75 15.75
C VAL A 83 18.54 -11.45 15.15
N VAL A 84 19.86 -11.30 15.12
CA VAL A 84 20.52 -10.10 14.59
C VAL A 84 20.13 -9.87 13.13
N LEU A 85 20.17 -10.92 12.30
CA LEU A 85 19.82 -10.83 10.89
C LEU A 85 18.35 -10.44 10.69
N SER A 86 17.43 -11.01 11.49
CA SER A 86 16.02 -10.67 11.44
C SER A 86 15.77 -9.19 11.77
N VAL A 87 16.40 -8.68 12.82
CA VAL A 87 16.28 -7.27 13.22
C VAL A 87 16.88 -6.35 12.15
N VAL A 88 18.08 -6.64 11.67
CA VAL A 88 18.75 -5.83 10.64
C VAL A 88 17.93 -5.77 9.36
N LEU A 89 17.44 -6.91 8.87
CA LEU A 89 16.63 -6.94 7.66
C LEU A 89 15.29 -6.24 7.84
N SER A 90 14.65 -6.37 9.01
CA SER A 90 13.41 -5.65 9.29
C SER A 90 13.62 -4.13 9.30
N VAL A 91 14.70 -3.66 9.92
CA VAL A 91 15.05 -2.22 9.94
C VAL A 91 15.40 -1.73 8.55
N CYS A 92 16.24 -2.44 7.81
CA CYS A 92 16.59 -2.08 6.43
C CYS A 92 15.37 -2.08 5.52
N GLY A 93 14.48 -3.08 5.65
CA GLY A 93 13.22 -3.15 4.92
C GLY A 93 12.31 -1.96 5.22
N GLY A 94 12.16 -1.60 6.49
CA GLY A 94 11.37 -0.42 6.90
C GLY A 94 11.93 0.90 6.35
N ILE A 95 13.25 1.08 6.38
CA ILE A 95 13.90 2.25 5.79
C ILE A 95 13.69 2.27 4.26
N HIS A 96 13.81 1.13 3.60
CA HIS A 96 13.61 1.03 2.15
C HIS A 96 12.14 1.32 1.79
N ALA A 97 11.20 0.74 2.50
CA ALA A 97 9.77 0.95 2.29
C ALA A 97 9.31 2.41 2.55
N SER A 98 10.05 3.18 3.33
CA SER A 98 9.75 4.60 3.56
C SER A 98 10.19 5.54 2.43
N LYS A 99 10.96 5.03 1.45
CA LYS A 99 11.44 5.83 0.32
C LYS A 99 10.39 5.86 -0.78
N ILE A 100 10.03 7.08 -1.20
CA ILE A 100 9.18 7.28 -2.37
C ILE A 100 10.05 7.08 -3.62
N GLN A 101 9.60 6.22 -4.52
CA GLN A 101 10.25 6.00 -5.81
C GLN A 101 9.34 6.50 -6.92
N THR A 102 9.91 7.17 -7.89
CA THR A 102 9.21 7.62 -9.10
C THR A 102 9.71 6.79 -10.27
N VAL A 103 8.80 6.19 -11.01
CA VAL A 103 9.11 5.44 -12.23
C VAL A 103 8.46 6.14 -13.41
N ASP A 104 9.25 6.40 -14.45
CA ASP A 104 8.79 7.10 -15.64
C ASP A 104 8.44 6.11 -16.75
N TYR A 105 7.21 6.18 -17.24
CA TYR A 105 6.75 5.44 -18.39
C TYR A 105 6.41 6.39 -19.54
N LYS A 106 6.85 6.06 -20.75
CA LYS A 106 6.48 6.78 -21.97
C LYS A 106 5.52 5.89 -22.78
N ILE A 107 4.26 6.29 -22.82
CA ILE A 107 3.24 5.59 -23.59
C ILE A 107 2.97 6.39 -24.85
N GLN A 108 3.15 5.76 -26.02
CA GLN A 108 2.79 6.35 -27.30
C GLN A 108 1.40 5.84 -27.68
N MET A 109 0.46 6.75 -27.78
CA MET A 109 -0.88 6.43 -28.31
C MET A 109 -0.90 6.73 -29.82
N GLN A 110 -1.63 5.89 -30.59
CA GLN A 110 -1.78 6.12 -32.02
C GLN A 110 -2.51 7.43 -32.28
N GLU A 111 -1.96 8.25 -33.14
CA GLU A 111 -2.52 9.55 -33.50
C GLU A 111 -3.85 9.40 -34.26
N GLY A 112 -4.93 10.06 -33.76
CA GLY A 112 -6.01 10.53 -34.60
C GLY A 112 -5.68 11.91 -35.14
N ASN A 113 -6.36 12.37 -36.14
CA ASN A 113 -6.10 13.61 -36.88
C ASN A 113 -5.97 14.85 -35.98
N GLY A 114 -4.79 15.18 -35.54
CA GLY A 114 -4.52 16.39 -34.77
C GLY A 114 -3.20 16.34 -34.00
N ALA A 115 -2.49 17.45 -33.92
CA ALA A 115 -1.26 17.57 -33.17
C ALA A 115 -1.45 17.15 -31.71
N THR A 116 -0.68 16.18 -31.27
CA THR A 116 -0.79 15.60 -29.93
C THR A 116 0.16 16.33 -28.99
N ASP A 117 -0.37 17.22 -28.18
CA ASP A 117 0.39 17.73 -27.04
C ASP A 117 0.66 16.57 -26.06
N ALA A 118 1.89 16.42 -25.64
CA ALA A 118 2.23 15.49 -24.59
C ALA A 118 1.49 15.89 -23.29
N MET A 119 0.99 14.89 -22.57
CA MET A 119 0.36 15.09 -21.25
C MET A 119 1.16 14.33 -20.20
N ASN A 120 1.53 15.01 -19.13
CA ASN A 120 2.23 14.42 -18.01
C ASN A 120 1.21 13.98 -16.95
N ILE A 121 1.03 12.66 -16.78
CA ILE A 121 0.06 12.10 -15.84
C ILE A 121 0.83 11.44 -14.70
N VAL A 122 0.54 11.81 -13.46
CA VAL A 122 1.02 11.12 -12.27
C VAL A 122 -0.05 10.14 -11.81
N LEU A 123 0.32 8.88 -11.69
CA LEU A 123 -0.51 7.84 -11.09
C LEU A 123 0.03 7.49 -9.70
N ILE A 124 -0.86 7.46 -8.72
CA ILE A 124 -0.60 7.05 -7.34
C ILE A 124 -1.55 5.91 -7.03
N SER A 125 -1.08 4.86 -6.34
CA SER A 125 -1.94 3.81 -5.80
C SER A 125 -1.52 3.44 -4.39
N ASP A 126 -2.40 2.74 -3.67
CA ASP A 126 -2.08 2.10 -2.38
C ASP A 126 -1.46 3.06 -1.35
N LEU A 127 -2.06 4.23 -1.18
CA LEU A 127 -1.59 5.22 -0.22
C LEU A 127 -1.71 4.71 1.21
N HIS A 128 -2.77 3.98 1.53
CA HIS A 128 -3.04 3.42 2.86
C HIS A 128 -2.82 4.43 3.99
N ILE A 129 -3.43 5.62 3.84
CA ILE A 129 -3.33 6.68 4.85
C ILE A 129 -4.01 6.22 6.13
N GLY A 130 -3.27 6.25 7.24
CA GLY A 130 -3.74 5.76 8.54
C GLY A 130 -2.66 5.80 9.60
N TYR A 131 -2.50 4.70 10.33
CA TYR A 131 -1.54 4.65 11.43
C TYR A 131 -0.08 4.70 10.97
N VAL A 132 0.25 4.09 9.83
CA VAL A 132 1.62 4.00 9.30
C VAL A 132 1.93 5.19 8.40
N VAL A 133 1.02 5.49 7.46
CA VAL A 133 1.17 6.62 6.53
C VAL A 133 0.51 7.85 7.15
N ASP A 134 1.31 8.64 7.79
CA ASP A 134 0.89 9.88 8.44
C ASP A 134 1.01 11.12 7.51
N GLU A 135 0.69 12.27 8.07
CA GLU A 135 0.72 13.55 7.38
C GLU A 135 2.11 13.87 6.77
N LYS A 136 3.18 13.47 7.47
CA LYS A 136 4.57 13.70 6.98
C LYS A 136 4.90 12.84 5.76
N HIS A 137 4.34 11.64 5.69
CA HIS A 137 4.49 10.81 4.51
C HIS A 137 3.72 11.38 3.33
N VAL A 138 2.47 11.80 3.55
CA VAL A 138 1.65 12.43 2.51
C VAL A 138 2.28 13.74 2.02
N GLU A 139 2.88 14.54 2.91
CA GLU A 139 3.62 15.75 2.52
C GLU A 139 4.76 15.44 1.54
N LYS A 140 5.53 14.38 1.81
CA LYS A 140 6.60 13.93 0.90
C LYS A 140 6.04 13.44 -0.44
N ILE A 141 4.91 12.71 -0.42
CA ILE A 141 4.25 12.23 -1.63
C ILE A 141 3.80 13.43 -2.46
N VAL A 142 3.10 14.40 -1.87
CA VAL A 142 2.64 15.61 -2.55
C VAL A 142 3.81 16.43 -3.10
N ALA A 143 4.92 16.55 -2.35
CA ALA A 143 6.13 17.19 -2.83
C ALA A 143 6.70 16.49 -4.07
N SER A 144 6.75 15.15 -4.06
CA SER A 144 7.21 14.35 -5.21
C SER A 144 6.27 14.47 -6.41
N VAL A 145 4.95 14.49 -6.17
CA VAL A 145 3.94 14.74 -7.22
C VAL A 145 4.17 16.10 -7.87
N ASN A 146 4.29 17.15 -7.06
CA ASN A 146 4.49 18.51 -7.58
C ASN A 146 5.84 18.67 -8.30
N ALA A 147 6.89 17.99 -7.85
CA ALA A 147 8.20 17.96 -8.51
C ALA A 147 8.15 17.24 -9.88
N ALA A 148 7.16 16.41 -10.11
CA ALA A 148 6.92 15.77 -11.39
C ALA A 148 6.18 16.70 -12.40
N GLU A 149 5.72 17.86 -11.98
CA GLU A 149 4.98 18.84 -12.82
C GLU A 149 3.82 18.20 -13.60
N PRO A 150 2.86 17.55 -12.91
CA PRO A 150 1.79 16.83 -13.59
C PRO A 150 0.77 17.77 -14.22
N ASP A 151 0.25 17.37 -15.39
CA ASP A 151 -0.96 17.96 -15.96
C ASP A 151 -2.22 17.42 -15.27
N LEU A 152 -2.18 16.12 -14.89
CA LEU A 152 -3.27 15.37 -14.29
C LEU A 152 -2.70 14.44 -13.22
N VAL A 153 -3.42 14.28 -12.11
CA VAL A 153 -3.11 13.29 -11.08
C VAL A 153 -4.25 12.28 -10.94
N CYS A 154 -3.91 11.01 -10.97
CA CYS A 154 -4.85 9.91 -10.76
C CYS A 154 -4.46 9.12 -9.52
N ILE A 155 -5.42 8.84 -8.64
CA ILE A 155 -5.27 8.00 -7.46
C ILE A 155 -6.07 6.72 -7.68
N ALA A 156 -5.38 5.59 -7.82
CA ALA A 156 -5.97 4.32 -8.21
C ALA A 156 -6.26 3.42 -7.00
N GLY A 157 -7.15 3.87 -6.13
CA GLY A 157 -7.65 3.11 -4.99
C GLY A 157 -6.73 3.02 -3.78
N ASP A 158 -7.28 2.41 -2.73
CA ASP A 158 -6.64 2.18 -1.43
C ASP A 158 -6.02 3.45 -0.84
N ILE A 159 -6.83 4.51 -0.81
CA ILE A 159 -6.43 5.82 -0.29
C ILE A 159 -6.24 5.75 1.23
N PHE A 160 -7.16 5.06 1.92
CA PHE A 160 -7.12 4.89 3.37
C PHE A 160 -6.87 3.44 3.76
N ASP A 161 -6.33 3.22 4.95
CA ASP A 161 -6.11 1.88 5.53
C ASP A 161 -7.37 1.40 6.27
N GLY A 162 -8.47 1.25 5.53
CA GLY A 162 -9.74 0.69 5.98
C GLY A 162 -10.67 1.66 6.72
N ASP A 163 -10.16 2.60 7.51
CA ASP A 163 -10.98 3.55 8.28
C ASP A 163 -10.34 4.94 8.34
N ILE A 164 -11.09 5.93 7.88
CA ILE A 164 -10.68 7.34 7.95
C ILE A 164 -10.55 7.86 9.39
N THR A 165 -11.21 7.23 10.37
CA THR A 165 -11.11 7.63 11.77
C THR A 165 -9.70 7.41 12.35
N SER A 166 -8.89 6.56 11.73
CA SER A 166 -7.47 6.38 12.07
C SER A 166 -6.60 7.60 11.77
N VAL A 167 -7.11 8.51 10.94
CA VAL A 167 -6.43 9.75 10.53
C VAL A 167 -6.54 10.81 11.63
N LYS A 168 -5.41 11.24 12.20
CA LYS A 168 -5.39 12.19 13.30
C LYS A 168 -5.81 13.61 12.92
N HIS A 169 -5.32 14.09 11.78
CA HIS A 169 -5.51 15.48 11.34
C HIS A 169 -6.03 15.55 9.90
N PRO A 170 -7.30 15.17 9.66
CA PRO A 170 -7.87 15.14 8.31
C PRO A 170 -7.76 16.48 7.57
N SER A 171 -7.91 17.60 8.30
CA SER A 171 -7.80 18.95 7.73
C SER A 171 -6.40 19.28 7.22
N VAL A 172 -5.35 18.71 7.81
CA VAL A 172 -3.97 18.87 7.32
C VAL A 172 -3.81 18.12 6.00
N LEU A 173 -4.25 16.88 5.94
CA LEU A 173 -4.22 16.06 4.72
C LEU A 173 -5.02 16.70 3.58
N GLN A 174 -6.22 17.22 3.87
CA GLN A 174 -7.02 17.94 2.88
C GLN A 174 -6.28 19.13 2.30
N ARG A 175 -5.55 19.90 3.13
CA ARG A 175 -4.71 21.00 2.64
C ARG A 175 -3.55 20.51 1.79
N LEU A 176 -2.91 19.41 2.18
CA LEU A 176 -1.81 18.81 1.40
C LEU A 176 -2.28 18.39 0.02
N PHE A 177 -3.40 17.65 -0.08
CA PHE A 177 -3.96 17.25 -1.37
C PHE A 177 -4.35 18.46 -2.23
N ARG A 178 -4.96 19.51 -1.65
CA ARG A 178 -5.27 20.76 -2.37
C ARG A 178 -4.03 21.50 -2.85
N SER A 179 -2.86 21.26 -2.29
CA SER A 179 -1.62 21.88 -2.74
C SER A 179 -0.98 21.17 -3.95
N ILE A 180 -1.59 20.11 -4.44
CA ILE A 180 -1.18 19.46 -5.69
C ILE A 180 -1.46 20.39 -6.85
N LYS A 181 -0.41 20.63 -7.67
CA LYS A 181 -0.46 21.52 -8.83
C LYS A 181 -0.68 20.68 -10.10
N ALA A 182 -1.93 20.44 -10.45
CA ALA A 182 -2.31 19.71 -11.66
C ALA A 182 -3.41 20.50 -12.38
N PRO A 183 -3.14 21.12 -13.53
CA PRO A 183 -4.12 21.93 -14.26
C PRO A 183 -5.42 21.22 -14.59
N TYR A 184 -5.38 19.92 -14.86
CA TYR A 184 -6.57 19.11 -15.11
C TYR A 184 -7.16 18.48 -13.85
N GLY A 185 -6.59 18.76 -12.68
CA GLY A 185 -7.11 18.32 -11.38
C GLY A 185 -6.59 16.96 -10.90
N VAL A 186 -7.15 16.53 -9.77
CA VAL A 186 -6.86 15.26 -9.11
C VAL A 186 -8.10 14.40 -9.16
N TYR A 187 -7.98 13.20 -9.67
CA TYR A 187 -9.06 12.22 -9.77
C TYR A 187 -8.72 10.96 -9.02
N ALA A 188 -9.73 10.31 -8.45
CA ALA A 188 -9.56 9.06 -7.74
C ALA A 188 -10.64 8.03 -8.12
N CYS A 189 -10.32 6.77 -8.00
CA CYS A 189 -11.28 5.70 -7.80
C CYS A 189 -11.03 5.05 -6.44
N LEU A 190 -11.97 4.28 -5.93
CA LEU A 190 -11.83 3.57 -4.65
C LEU A 190 -11.29 2.17 -4.86
N GLY A 191 -10.49 1.72 -3.90
CA GLY A 191 -10.02 0.35 -3.79
C GLY A 191 -10.80 -0.43 -2.71
N ASN A 192 -10.39 -1.67 -2.49
CA ASN A 192 -11.08 -2.55 -1.55
C ASN A 192 -10.93 -2.11 -0.08
N HIS A 193 -9.87 -1.39 0.28
CA HIS A 193 -9.69 -0.83 1.62
C HIS A 193 -10.53 0.41 1.89
N ASP A 194 -10.96 1.11 0.85
CA ASP A 194 -11.76 2.34 0.96
C ASP A 194 -13.26 2.08 1.23
N ALA A 195 -13.72 0.83 1.12
CA ALA A 195 -15.12 0.45 1.30
C ALA A 195 -15.52 0.15 2.76
N GLY A 196 -14.67 0.49 3.72
CA GLY A 196 -14.81 0.17 5.14
C GLY A 196 -15.77 1.06 5.92
N ALA A 197 -15.67 0.99 7.24
CA ALA A 197 -16.36 1.89 8.15
C ALA A 197 -15.92 3.35 7.89
N GLY A 198 -16.86 4.31 7.94
CA GLY A 198 -16.51 5.71 7.67
C GLY A 198 -16.57 6.12 6.19
N TYR A 199 -17.17 5.31 5.31
CA TYR A 199 -17.31 5.61 3.88
C TYR A 199 -17.85 7.02 3.59
N GLU A 200 -18.92 7.44 4.28
CA GLU A 200 -19.48 8.78 4.12
C GLU A 200 -18.53 9.90 4.54
N ASP A 201 -17.72 9.67 5.56
CA ASP A 201 -16.75 10.67 6.01
C ASP A 201 -15.54 10.72 5.08
N MET A 202 -15.19 9.59 4.46
CA MET A 202 -14.21 9.54 3.39
C MET A 202 -14.68 10.33 2.15
N LEU A 203 -15.93 10.19 1.73
CA LEU A 203 -16.49 10.98 0.63
C LEU A 203 -16.42 12.49 0.91
N LYS A 204 -16.81 12.89 2.14
CA LYS A 204 -16.66 14.29 2.59
C LYS A 204 -15.20 14.75 2.62
N PHE A 205 -14.28 13.84 2.96
CA PHE A 205 -12.85 14.16 2.96
C PHE A 205 -12.37 14.42 1.54
N LEU A 206 -12.69 13.55 0.57
CA LEU A 206 -12.29 13.69 -0.84
C LEU A 206 -12.83 14.98 -1.44
N ASP A 207 -14.09 15.31 -1.19
CA ASP A 207 -14.69 16.58 -1.62
C ASP A 207 -13.93 17.78 -1.05
N LYS A 208 -13.69 17.81 0.27
CA LYS A 208 -12.91 18.89 0.91
C LYS A 208 -11.44 18.93 0.46
N ALA A 209 -10.89 17.83 0.01
CA ALA A 209 -9.54 17.74 -0.54
C ALA A 209 -9.48 18.14 -2.02
N GLN A 210 -10.64 18.41 -2.65
CA GLN A 210 -10.78 18.69 -4.09
C GLN A 210 -10.29 17.54 -4.96
N ILE A 211 -10.53 16.31 -4.52
CA ILE A 211 -10.27 15.09 -5.27
C ILE A 211 -11.57 14.64 -5.92
N HIS A 212 -11.60 14.57 -7.24
CA HIS A 212 -12.78 14.15 -7.99
C HIS A 212 -12.87 12.63 -8.00
N LEU A 213 -13.85 12.09 -7.27
CA LEU A 213 -14.08 10.65 -7.23
C LEU A 213 -14.89 10.19 -8.44
N LEU A 214 -14.38 9.18 -9.14
CA LEU A 214 -15.05 8.52 -10.25
C LEU A 214 -15.53 7.13 -9.82
N GLN A 215 -16.85 6.89 -9.92
CA GLN A 215 -17.49 5.63 -9.57
C GLN A 215 -18.37 5.15 -10.72
N ASP A 216 -17.81 4.30 -11.59
CA ASP A 216 -18.44 3.89 -12.88
C ASP A 216 -18.75 5.09 -13.79
N GLU A 217 -17.95 6.11 -13.69
CA GLU A 217 -18.07 7.36 -14.41
C GLU A 217 -16.86 7.61 -15.31
N SER A 218 -17.08 8.43 -16.34
CA SER A 218 -16.02 8.88 -17.22
C SER A 218 -16.10 10.39 -17.43
N VAL A 219 -14.94 11.03 -17.51
CA VAL A 219 -14.80 12.46 -17.70
C VAL A 219 -13.85 12.76 -18.87
N LEU A 220 -14.16 13.77 -19.66
CA LEU A 220 -13.31 14.25 -20.75
C LEU A 220 -12.30 15.28 -20.19
N ILE A 221 -11.03 14.93 -20.21
CA ILE A 221 -9.93 15.75 -19.71
C ILE A 221 -9.38 16.60 -20.86
N GLY A 222 -9.48 17.92 -20.73
CA GLY A 222 -8.88 18.88 -21.65
C GLY A 222 -9.27 18.70 -23.14
N ASN A 223 -10.41 18.12 -23.42
CA ASN A 223 -10.84 17.70 -24.78
C ASN A 223 -9.87 16.76 -25.49
N LYS A 224 -8.96 16.11 -24.75
CA LYS A 224 -7.87 15.28 -25.29
C LYS A 224 -8.01 13.82 -24.92
N MET A 225 -8.50 13.52 -23.71
CA MET A 225 -8.51 12.17 -23.15
C MET A 225 -9.77 11.91 -22.35
N ILE A 226 -10.30 10.68 -22.42
CA ILE A 226 -11.35 10.23 -21.52
C ILE A 226 -10.69 9.49 -20.36
N LEU A 227 -10.91 9.98 -19.14
CA LEU A 227 -10.57 9.29 -17.89
C LEU A 227 -11.82 8.58 -17.38
N ALA A 228 -11.70 7.28 -17.09
CA ALA A 228 -12.78 6.49 -16.53
C ALA A 228 -12.32 5.86 -15.21
N GLY A 229 -13.11 6.03 -14.15
CA GLY A 229 -12.95 5.36 -12.88
C GLY A 229 -14.05 4.33 -12.68
N ARG A 230 -13.67 3.13 -12.24
CA ARG A 230 -14.62 2.07 -11.93
C ARG A 230 -14.75 1.90 -10.43
N LYS A 231 -15.96 1.57 -10.00
CA LYS A 231 -16.24 1.17 -8.63
C LYS A 231 -15.62 -0.20 -8.40
N ASP A 232 -14.96 -0.38 -7.25
CA ASP A 232 -14.50 -1.71 -6.87
C ASP A 232 -15.69 -2.66 -6.70
N SER A 233 -15.54 -3.89 -7.23
CA SER A 233 -16.55 -4.95 -7.14
C SER A 233 -16.45 -5.77 -5.84
N GLY A 234 -15.53 -5.41 -4.94
CA GLY A 234 -15.41 -6.03 -3.63
C GLY A 234 -16.71 -5.95 -2.82
N PRO A 235 -16.98 -6.86 -1.89
CA PRO A 235 -18.16 -6.79 -1.06
C PRO A 235 -18.08 -5.53 -0.19
N VAL A 236 -18.84 -4.51 -0.58
CA VAL A 236 -19.06 -3.35 0.27
C VAL A 236 -19.75 -3.86 1.53
N PHE A 237 -19.05 -3.89 2.64
CA PHE A 237 -19.64 -4.08 3.98
C PHE A 237 -20.40 -2.80 4.37
N CYS A 238 -21.32 -2.38 3.53
CA CYS A 238 -22.31 -1.39 3.87
C CYS A 238 -23.57 -2.13 4.31
N GLY A 239 -24.00 -1.87 5.52
CA GLY A 239 -25.17 -2.48 6.09
C GLY A 239 -26.37 -2.37 5.15
N ARG A 240 -26.89 -3.53 4.76
CA ARG A 240 -28.18 -3.74 4.08
C ARG A 240 -28.52 -2.79 2.92
N GLY A 241 -27.98 -3.12 1.79
CA GLY A 241 -28.45 -2.63 0.49
C GLY A 241 -27.89 -3.53 -0.60
N ARG A 242 -28.67 -4.56 -0.95
CA ARG A 242 -28.39 -5.43 -2.10
C ARG A 242 -28.65 -4.62 -3.35
N GLU A 243 -27.69 -3.89 -3.86
CA GLU A 243 -27.77 -3.41 -5.24
C GLU A 243 -27.19 -4.49 -6.15
N GLN A 244 -28.08 -5.01 -7.00
CA GLN A 244 -27.75 -5.95 -8.05
C GLN A 244 -26.69 -5.32 -8.96
N GLY A 245 -25.54 -6.01 -9.11
CA GLY A 245 -24.49 -5.58 -10.00
C GLY A 245 -25.01 -5.32 -11.41
N LEU A 246 -24.99 -4.08 -11.78
CA LEU A 246 -25.12 -3.67 -13.17
C LEU A 246 -23.94 -4.27 -13.92
N LYS A 247 -24.21 -5.24 -14.78
CA LYS A 247 -23.26 -5.71 -15.81
C LYS A 247 -22.90 -4.50 -16.65
N GLY A 248 -21.73 -3.91 -16.34
CA GLY A 248 -21.30 -2.65 -16.90
C GLY A 248 -21.23 -2.68 -18.41
N GLN A 249 -21.92 -1.76 -19.01
CA GLN A 249 -21.64 -1.38 -20.38
C GLN A 249 -20.20 -0.89 -20.45
N CYS A 250 -19.43 -1.51 -21.32
CA CYS A 250 -18.09 -1.02 -21.64
C CYS A 250 -18.20 0.45 -22.09
N PRO A 251 -17.42 1.38 -21.56
CA PRO A 251 -17.48 2.77 -22.02
C PRO A 251 -17.25 2.81 -23.54
N PRO A 252 -17.83 3.79 -24.24
CA PRO A 252 -17.72 3.91 -25.70
C PRO A 252 -16.24 3.89 -26.10
N ARG A 253 -15.93 3.22 -27.21
CA ARG A 253 -14.56 3.07 -27.73
C ARG A 253 -13.88 4.45 -27.76
N LEU A 254 -12.75 4.54 -27.04
CA LEU A 254 -11.94 5.75 -26.95
C LEU A 254 -11.57 6.29 -28.33
N PRO A 255 -11.58 7.61 -28.55
CA PRO A 255 -10.93 8.19 -29.70
C PRO A 255 -9.43 7.86 -29.64
N LYS A 256 -8.91 7.35 -30.73
CA LYS A 256 -7.51 6.94 -30.86
C LYS A 256 -6.65 8.20 -30.93
N THR A 257 -6.16 8.74 -29.80
CA THR A 257 -5.00 9.64 -29.83
C THR A 257 -4.67 10.33 -28.52
N ALA A 258 -3.54 10.02 -27.94
CA ALA A 258 -2.70 10.91 -27.14
C ALA A 258 -1.35 10.23 -26.81
N ARG A 259 -0.25 10.97 -26.78
CA ARG A 259 0.99 10.50 -26.15
C ARG A 259 0.86 10.77 -24.65
N ILE A 260 0.91 9.71 -23.83
CA ILE A 260 0.80 9.83 -22.38
C ILE A 260 2.16 9.44 -21.80
N GLY A 261 2.78 10.37 -21.07
CA GLY A 261 3.86 10.04 -20.14
C GLY A 261 3.26 9.81 -18.77
N ILE A 262 3.28 8.59 -18.26
CA ILE A 262 2.75 8.27 -16.93
C ILE A 262 3.94 8.15 -15.98
N LYS A 263 3.96 8.97 -14.93
CA LYS A 263 4.88 8.82 -13.81
C LYS A 263 4.16 8.07 -12.70
N PHE A 264 4.66 6.88 -12.38
CA PHE A 264 4.18 6.13 -11.24
C PHE A 264 4.93 6.56 -9.98
N ILE A 265 4.20 7.02 -8.99
CA ILE A 265 4.73 7.18 -7.64
C ILE A 265 4.27 5.94 -6.86
N ASP A 266 5.09 4.91 -6.93
CA ASP A 266 4.82 3.65 -6.26
C ASP A 266 5.41 3.67 -4.85
N ARG A 267 4.58 3.31 -3.88
CA ARG A 267 5.07 2.90 -2.58
C ARG A 267 5.31 1.41 -2.67
N VAL A 268 6.58 1.00 -2.59
CA VAL A 268 6.99 -0.40 -2.69
C VAL A 268 6.21 -1.28 -1.69
N HIS A 269 5.07 -1.77 -2.13
CA HIS A 269 4.56 -3.08 -1.78
C HIS A 269 4.41 -3.85 -3.07
N GLN A 270 5.36 -4.75 -3.31
CA GLN A 270 5.32 -5.71 -4.39
C GLN A 270 4.04 -6.51 -4.30
N TRP A 271 3.14 -6.22 -5.17
CA TRP A 271 2.29 -7.14 -5.94
C TRP A 271 1.65 -6.28 -7.03
N ALA A 272 2.49 -5.84 -7.98
CA ALA A 272 1.99 -5.29 -9.22
C ALA A 272 1.41 -6.44 -10.03
N THR A 273 0.12 -6.61 -9.96
CA THR A 273 -0.63 -7.25 -11.04
C THR A 273 -1.08 -6.15 -11.97
N SER A 274 -0.36 -6.09 -13.08
CA SER A 274 -0.73 -5.51 -14.37
C SER A 274 -2.18 -5.12 -14.52
N VAL A 275 -2.45 -3.84 -14.73
CA VAL A 275 -3.65 -3.40 -15.43
C VAL A 275 -3.20 -2.58 -16.63
N ILE A 276 -3.39 -3.16 -17.78
CA ILE A 276 -3.42 -2.48 -19.08
C ILE A 276 -4.87 -2.14 -19.38
#